data_11ed0e19c9f39401d4040311fb4495c3
#
_entry.id   11ed0e19c9f39401d4040311fb4495c3
#
_cell.length_a   1.000
_cell.length_b   1.000
_cell.length_c   1.000
_cell.angle_alpha   90.00
_cell.angle_beta   90.00
_cell.angle_gamma   90.00
#
_symmetry.space_group_name_H-M   'P 1'
#
loop_
_entity.id
_entity.type
_entity.pdbx_description
1 polymer ?
#
loop_
_entity_poly.entity_id
_entity_poly.type
_entity_poly.pdbx_seq_one_letter_code
_entity_poly.pdbx_strand_id
1 'polypeptide(L)'
;MEYKEDELKEGIKLHVMDTDKFKTNLIAIFLTTKLDRNDVTKNALISAILRRGSKNMHSQEEISKELEEMYGASFDCGLDKTGDNQVLKFYIETINDNYLPKQGENILKKATEKLIEIVFNPYTENNGFKQEYVEQEKNNIKQRIEGKIDNKARYAIDRCIEEMYKDKPFGLYKFGYVEDLEKIDKNDLYNYYKELINSCKIDIFISGNSNEEVQNIIKENDNIKKLQPRKPKYQTPQNEEKELKEKENIITESMEVTQGKLILGLDVNINKEELKYNALIYNSILGGSANSKMFQNVREKAHLAYVASSSYLRHKNNIFINCGIEIANYEKALELIRKQLEDMKNGDFTNEDIENAKKGIIATIKTIDDEQDTQITYYFGQELTNTRVSVEEYIRKIQQVQKRDVIDIANKVSINTIYFLKD
;
A
#
# COMPACT_ATOMS: atom_id res chain seq x y z
N MET A 1 3.22 -9.60 -22.17
CA MET A 1 3.23 -10.23 -20.81
C MET A 1 2.06 -11.21 -20.72
N GLU A 2 2.28 -12.42 -20.26
CA GLU A 2 1.23 -13.40 -19.94
C GLU A 2 1.07 -13.47 -18.42
N TYR A 3 -0.15 -13.23 -17.91
CA TYR A 3 -0.46 -13.38 -16.48
C TYR A 3 -1.21 -14.69 -16.24
N LYS A 4 -0.69 -15.50 -15.32
CA LYS A 4 -1.31 -16.76 -14.89
C LYS A 4 -1.49 -16.75 -13.37
N GLU A 5 -2.56 -17.36 -12.91
CA GLU A 5 -2.86 -17.57 -11.49
C GLU A 5 -3.10 -19.06 -11.25
N ASP A 6 -2.53 -19.57 -10.17
CA ASP A 6 -2.70 -20.96 -9.75
C ASP A 6 -2.98 -21.00 -8.24
N GLU A 7 -4.06 -21.64 -7.83
CA GLU A 7 -4.37 -21.87 -6.43
C GLU A 7 -3.62 -23.09 -5.92
N LEU A 8 -2.49 -22.87 -5.23
CA LEU A 8 -1.68 -23.96 -4.67
C LEU A 8 -2.43 -24.72 -3.58
N LYS A 9 -3.16 -23.99 -2.74
CA LYS A 9 -4.06 -24.49 -1.68
C LYS A 9 -5.07 -23.39 -1.37
N GLU A 10 -6.19 -23.73 -0.73
CA GLU A 10 -7.14 -22.71 -0.26
C GLU A 10 -6.41 -21.64 0.55
N GLY A 11 -6.50 -20.38 0.12
CA GLY A 11 -5.85 -19.21 0.74
C GLY A 11 -4.37 -19.02 0.41
N ILE A 12 -3.80 -19.81 -0.52
CA ILE A 12 -2.42 -19.70 -1.01
C ILE A 12 -2.42 -19.71 -2.53
N LYS A 13 -1.98 -18.61 -3.14
CA LYS A 13 -1.96 -18.44 -4.59
C LYS A 13 -0.55 -18.16 -5.12
N LEU A 14 -0.30 -18.66 -6.32
CA LEU A 14 0.85 -18.33 -7.14
C LEU A 14 0.40 -17.49 -8.33
N HIS A 15 1.06 -16.35 -8.53
CA HIS A 15 0.84 -15.41 -9.61
C HIS A 15 2.10 -15.33 -10.46
N VAL A 16 1.97 -15.61 -11.74
CA VAL A 16 3.09 -15.65 -12.70
C VAL A 16 2.86 -14.60 -13.77
N MET A 17 3.78 -13.65 -13.87
CA MET A 17 3.85 -12.64 -14.92
C MET A 17 5.04 -12.95 -15.82
N ASP A 18 4.80 -13.83 -16.82
CA ASP A 18 5.84 -14.25 -17.75
C ASP A 18 6.11 -13.16 -18.78
N THR A 19 7.37 -12.70 -18.81
CA THR A 19 7.80 -11.61 -19.70
C THR A 19 9.31 -11.63 -19.89
N ASP A 20 9.75 -11.32 -21.10
CA ASP A 20 11.15 -11.14 -21.48
C ASP A 20 11.59 -9.66 -21.51
N LYS A 21 10.68 -8.76 -21.09
CA LYS A 21 10.93 -7.31 -21.11
C LYS A 21 12.07 -6.87 -20.18
N PHE A 22 12.27 -7.58 -19.06
CA PHE A 22 13.21 -7.19 -18.03
C PHE A 22 14.48 -8.05 -18.06
N LYS A 23 15.60 -7.43 -17.66
CA LYS A 23 16.87 -8.15 -17.46
C LYS A 23 16.96 -8.79 -16.07
N THR A 24 15.95 -8.58 -15.24
CA THR A 24 15.83 -9.12 -13.87
C THR A 24 14.60 -9.98 -13.74
N ASN A 25 14.59 -10.82 -12.71
CA ASN A 25 13.42 -11.52 -12.21
C ASN A 25 13.10 -10.99 -10.81
N LEU A 26 11.83 -10.77 -10.52
CA LEU A 26 11.34 -10.34 -9.22
C LEU A 26 10.41 -11.40 -8.65
N ILE A 27 10.74 -11.89 -7.46
CA ILE A 27 9.91 -12.80 -6.67
C ILE A 27 9.40 -12.05 -5.46
N ALA A 28 8.09 -12.12 -5.17
CA ALA A 28 7.52 -11.51 -3.99
C ALA A 28 6.61 -12.48 -3.24
N ILE A 29 6.59 -12.37 -1.92
CA ILE A 29 5.65 -13.08 -1.03
C ILE A 29 4.93 -12.05 -0.19
N PHE A 30 3.60 -12.03 -0.29
CA PHE A 30 2.74 -11.16 0.49
C PHE A 30 1.91 -11.96 1.47
N LEU A 31 1.98 -11.58 2.74
CA LEU A 31 1.17 -12.12 3.81
C LEU A 31 0.12 -11.07 4.18
N THR A 32 -1.14 -11.34 3.84
CA THR A 32 -2.24 -10.42 4.06
C THR A 32 -3.12 -10.89 5.22
N THR A 33 -3.31 -10.02 6.20
CA THR A 33 -4.22 -10.24 7.33
C THR A 33 -5.05 -8.99 7.59
N LYS A 34 -6.19 -9.12 8.26
CA LYS A 34 -6.99 -7.95 8.64
C LYS A 34 -6.23 -7.06 9.62
N LEU A 35 -6.44 -5.76 9.55
CA LEU A 35 -6.00 -4.83 10.58
C LEU A 35 -6.75 -5.12 11.89
N ASP A 36 -5.99 -5.38 12.95
CA ASP A 36 -6.53 -5.60 14.29
C ASP A 36 -5.64 -4.90 15.32
N ARG A 37 -6.26 -4.25 16.31
CA ARG A 37 -5.52 -3.48 17.34
C ARG A 37 -4.56 -4.37 18.15
N ASN A 38 -4.90 -5.64 18.36
CA ASN A 38 -4.10 -6.56 19.15
C ASN A 38 -2.91 -7.13 18.37
N ASP A 39 -2.95 -7.08 17.03
CA ASP A 39 -2.00 -7.77 16.17
C ASP A 39 -1.13 -6.82 15.35
N VAL A 40 -1.57 -5.57 15.15
CA VAL A 40 -0.90 -4.60 14.28
C VAL A 40 0.59 -4.39 14.62
N THR A 41 0.92 -4.33 15.91
CA THR A 41 2.31 -4.16 16.39
C THR A 41 3.13 -5.43 16.22
N LYS A 42 2.52 -6.61 16.46
CA LYS A 42 3.18 -7.91 16.24
C LYS A 42 3.51 -8.12 14.76
N ASN A 43 2.58 -7.76 13.86
CA ASN A 43 2.81 -7.84 12.41
C ASN A 43 3.98 -6.95 11.96
N ALA A 44 4.10 -5.75 12.52
CA ALA A 44 5.22 -4.88 12.25
C ALA A 44 6.55 -5.49 12.71
N LEU A 45 6.58 -6.08 13.91
CA LEU A 45 7.75 -6.79 14.41
C LEU A 45 8.09 -8.03 13.57
N ILE A 46 7.12 -8.83 13.17
CA ILE A 46 7.36 -10.02 12.31
C ILE A 46 7.97 -9.60 10.99
N SER A 47 7.43 -8.56 10.33
CA SER A 47 8.01 -8.04 9.07
C SER A 47 9.49 -7.66 9.24
N ALA A 48 9.88 -7.11 10.39
CA ALA A 48 11.25 -6.73 10.68
C ALA A 48 12.14 -7.93 11.11
N ILE A 49 11.62 -8.85 11.91
CA ILE A 49 12.36 -10.02 12.43
C ILE A 49 12.72 -11.00 11.32
N LEU A 50 11.82 -11.26 10.37
CA LEU A 50 12.06 -12.24 9.30
C LEU A 50 13.27 -11.86 8.42
N ARG A 51 13.63 -10.59 8.31
CA ARG A 51 14.83 -10.15 7.60
C ARG A 51 16.14 -10.39 8.36
N ARG A 52 16.08 -10.79 9.63
CA ARG A 52 17.26 -10.99 10.47
C ARG A 52 17.97 -12.31 10.26
N GLY A 53 17.25 -13.30 9.74
CA GLY A 53 17.83 -14.62 9.48
C GLY A 53 16.80 -15.69 9.26
N SER A 54 17.24 -16.77 8.63
CA SER A 54 16.48 -17.99 8.41
C SER A 54 17.18 -19.18 9.08
N LYS A 55 16.59 -20.34 8.98
CA LYS A 55 17.15 -21.57 9.56
C LYS A 55 18.58 -21.85 9.11
N ASN A 56 18.91 -21.56 7.84
CA ASN A 56 20.24 -21.83 7.28
C ASN A 56 21.09 -20.56 7.08
N MET A 57 20.52 -19.38 7.34
CA MET A 57 21.20 -18.08 7.29
C MET A 57 20.88 -17.34 8.60
N HIS A 58 21.76 -17.43 9.58
CA HIS A 58 21.47 -17.05 10.97
C HIS A 58 21.55 -15.54 11.23
N SER A 59 22.02 -14.76 10.26
CA SER A 59 22.20 -13.32 10.39
C SER A 59 21.94 -12.58 9.06
N GLN A 60 21.74 -11.26 9.15
CA GLN A 60 21.66 -10.40 7.96
C GLN A 60 22.96 -10.43 7.13
N GLU A 61 24.10 -10.61 7.78
CA GLU A 61 25.40 -10.73 7.09
C GLU A 61 25.42 -11.99 6.22
N GLU A 62 24.95 -13.13 6.73
CA GLU A 62 24.85 -14.37 5.95
C GLU A 62 23.85 -14.25 4.81
N ILE A 63 22.68 -13.59 5.03
CA ILE A 63 21.74 -13.28 3.95
C ILE A 63 22.41 -12.42 2.88
N SER A 64 23.13 -11.36 3.28
CA SER A 64 23.83 -10.48 2.33
C SER A 64 24.88 -11.21 1.52
N LYS A 65 25.63 -12.11 2.14
CA LYS A 65 26.62 -12.95 1.45
C LYS A 65 25.98 -13.85 0.40
N GLU A 66 24.87 -14.52 0.75
CA GLU A 66 24.11 -15.33 -0.21
C GLU A 66 23.59 -14.52 -1.40
N LEU A 67 23.12 -13.27 -1.14
CA LEU A 67 22.68 -12.35 -2.19
C LEU A 67 23.84 -11.92 -3.10
N GLU A 68 25.04 -11.67 -2.55
CA GLU A 68 26.24 -11.35 -3.32
C GLU A 68 26.65 -12.53 -4.21
N GLU A 69 26.59 -13.78 -3.69
CA GLU A 69 26.85 -15.00 -4.45
C GLU A 69 25.82 -15.23 -5.58
N MET A 70 24.66 -14.58 -5.51
CA MET A 70 23.64 -14.53 -6.57
C MET A 70 23.79 -13.29 -7.48
N TYR A 71 25.03 -12.89 -7.77
CA TYR A 71 25.38 -11.76 -8.64
C TYR A 71 24.81 -10.41 -8.13
N GLY A 72 24.77 -10.22 -6.82
CA GLY A 72 24.26 -8.99 -6.21
C GLY A 72 22.75 -8.89 -6.22
N ALA A 73 22.06 -10.02 -6.04
CA ALA A 73 20.62 -10.02 -5.83
C ALA A 73 20.23 -9.08 -4.68
N SER A 74 19.07 -8.45 -4.77
CA SER A 74 18.56 -7.59 -3.72
C SER A 74 17.43 -8.27 -2.95
N PHE A 75 17.37 -8.06 -1.63
CA PHE A 75 16.29 -8.48 -0.77
C PHE A 75 15.70 -7.27 -0.06
N ASP A 76 14.39 -7.11 -0.12
CA ASP A 76 13.68 -6.07 0.62
C ASP A 76 12.43 -6.64 1.32
N CYS A 77 12.03 -5.97 2.40
CA CYS A 77 10.80 -6.29 3.09
C CYS A 77 10.08 -5.00 3.53
N GLY A 78 8.77 -5.05 3.49
CA GLY A 78 7.93 -3.90 3.80
C GLY A 78 6.65 -4.27 4.53
N LEU A 79 6.00 -3.25 5.04
CA LEU A 79 4.70 -3.35 5.68
C LEU A 79 3.77 -2.29 5.14
N ASP A 80 2.63 -2.71 4.60
CA ASP A 80 1.62 -1.80 4.07
C ASP A 80 0.26 -1.95 4.75
N LYS A 81 -0.54 -0.90 4.60
CA LYS A 81 -1.96 -0.86 4.97
C LYS A 81 -2.78 -0.68 3.69
N THR A 82 -3.57 -1.69 3.34
CA THR A 82 -4.42 -1.68 2.14
C THR A 82 -5.87 -1.93 2.52
N GLY A 83 -6.69 -0.87 2.50
CA GLY A 83 -8.03 -0.93 3.11
C GLY A 83 -7.91 -1.33 4.59
N ASP A 84 -8.77 -2.23 5.03
CA ASP A 84 -8.75 -2.75 6.41
C ASP A 84 -7.81 -3.95 6.58
N ASN A 85 -6.77 -4.04 5.74
CA ASN A 85 -5.76 -5.08 5.81
C ASN A 85 -4.36 -4.52 6.08
N GLN A 86 -3.57 -5.33 6.75
CA GLN A 86 -2.13 -5.17 6.89
C GLN A 86 -1.43 -6.21 6.02
N VAL A 87 -0.42 -5.80 5.26
CA VAL A 87 0.27 -6.64 4.29
C VAL A 87 1.76 -6.61 4.59
N LEU A 88 2.31 -7.77 4.94
CA LEU A 88 3.74 -7.98 5.07
C LEU A 88 4.25 -8.41 3.69
N LYS A 89 5.23 -7.69 3.17
CA LYS A 89 5.76 -7.88 1.82
C LYS A 89 7.24 -8.25 1.89
N PHE A 90 7.64 -9.24 1.10
CA PHE A 90 9.01 -9.70 1.00
C PHE A 90 9.34 -9.88 -0.48
N TYR A 91 10.51 -9.38 -0.90
CA TYR A 91 10.93 -9.37 -2.29
C TYR A 91 12.37 -9.85 -2.43
N ILE A 92 12.65 -10.63 -3.48
CA ILE A 92 14.01 -10.82 -3.99
C ILE A 92 14.01 -10.49 -5.48
N GLU A 93 14.93 -9.62 -5.89
CA GLU A 93 15.21 -9.32 -7.29
C GLU A 93 16.57 -9.90 -7.67
N THR A 94 16.63 -10.58 -8.82
CA THR A 94 17.85 -11.20 -9.34
C THR A 94 18.07 -10.83 -10.80
N ILE A 95 19.31 -10.95 -11.26
CA ILE A 95 19.56 -10.97 -12.71
C ILE A 95 18.84 -12.18 -13.33
N ASN A 96 18.31 -12.02 -14.53
CA ASN A 96 17.73 -13.10 -15.30
C ASN A 96 18.85 -14.05 -15.78
N ASP A 97 18.65 -15.36 -15.63
CA ASP A 97 19.63 -16.40 -15.91
C ASP A 97 20.17 -16.36 -17.35
N ASN A 98 19.40 -15.82 -18.31
CA ASN A 98 19.83 -15.64 -19.71
C ASN A 98 21.00 -14.64 -19.87
N TYR A 99 21.25 -13.80 -18.87
CA TYR A 99 22.35 -12.80 -18.89
C TYR A 99 23.56 -13.23 -18.05
N LEU A 100 23.56 -14.45 -17.53
CA LEU A 100 24.66 -14.95 -16.71
C LEU A 100 25.89 -15.31 -17.57
N PRO A 101 27.10 -15.06 -17.05
CA PRO A 101 28.33 -15.43 -17.75
C PRO A 101 28.54 -16.94 -17.87
N LYS A 102 28.01 -17.71 -16.90
CA LYS A 102 28.08 -19.17 -16.85
C LYS A 102 26.74 -19.77 -17.15
N GLN A 103 26.66 -20.61 -18.16
CA GLN A 103 25.46 -21.39 -18.45
C GLN A 103 25.28 -22.50 -17.40
N GLY A 104 24.01 -22.72 -16.99
CA GLY A 104 23.64 -23.80 -16.06
C GLY A 104 23.54 -23.37 -14.60
N GLU A 105 23.80 -22.12 -14.25
CA GLU A 105 23.40 -21.57 -12.94
C GLU A 105 21.90 -21.21 -12.99
N ASN A 106 21.14 -21.65 -12.00
CA ASN A 106 19.72 -21.30 -11.87
C ASN A 106 19.53 -20.36 -10.67
N ILE A 107 19.79 -19.06 -10.91
CA ILE A 107 19.72 -18.03 -9.87
C ILE A 107 18.28 -17.77 -9.45
N LEU A 108 17.34 -17.77 -10.39
CA LEU A 108 15.93 -17.61 -10.08
C LEU A 108 15.44 -18.71 -9.13
N LYS A 109 15.86 -19.96 -9.31
CA LYS A 109 15.58 -21.07 -8.39
C LYS A 109 16.15 -20.78 -7.01
N LYS A 110 17.45 -20.47 -6.92
CA LYS A 110 18.12 -20.21 -5.63
C LYS A 110 17.44 -19.07 -4.88
N ALA A 111 17.15 -17.95 -5.56
CA ALA A 111 16.48 -16.80 -4.96
C ALA A 111 15.07 -17.14 -4.45
N THR A 112 14.32 -17.90 -5.23
CA THR A 112 12.98 -18.37 -4.84
C THR A 112 13.04 -19.23 -3.58
N GLU A 113 13.96 -20.20 -3.52
CA GLU A 113 14.15 -21.05 -2.34
C GLU A 113 14.58 -20.24 -1.11
N LYS A 114 15.49 -19.26 -1.27
CA LYS A 114 15.94 -18.39 -0.18
C LYS A 114 14.81 -17.49 0.34
N LEU A 115 14.01 -16.88 -0.53
CA LEU A 115 12.87 -16.07 -0.11
C LEU A 115 11.83 -16.91 0.66
N ILE A 116 11.51 -18.11 0.16
CA ILE A 116 10.60 -19.04 0.82
C ILE A 116 11.18 -19.43 2.20
N GLU A 117 12.48 -19.70 2.28
CA GLU A 117 13.13 -20.01 3.56
C GLU A 117 13.05 -18.85 4.56
N ILE A 118 13.37 -17.61 4.14
CA ILE A 118 13.31 -16.43 4.99
C ILE A 118 11.91 -16.24 5.56
N VAL A 119 10.87 -16.39 4.73
CA VAL A 119 9.49 -16.12 5.14
C VAL A 119 8.89 -17.27 5.97
N PHE A 120 9.15 -18.53 5.62
CA PHE A 120 8.46 -19.68 6.21
C PHE A 120 9.32 -20.55 7.13
N ASN A 121 10.62 -20.26 7.23
CA ASN A 121 11.54 -21.00 8.10
C ASN A 121 12.55 -20.05 8.78
N PRO A 122 12.06 -19.10 9.61
CA PRO A 122 12.89 -18.09 10.24
C PRO A 122 13.88 -18.67 11.24
N TYR A 123 14.93 -17.91 11.53
CA TYR A 123 15.88 -18.28 12.56
C TYR A 123 15.24 -18.25 13.95
N THR A 124 15.40 -19.33 14.71
CA THR A 124 14.84 -19.50 16.04
C THR A 124 15.86 -20.09 17.03
N GLU A 125 15.75 -19.71 18.29
CA GLU A 125 16.52 -20.25 19.41
C GLU A 125 15.58 -20.61 20.55
N ASN A 126 15.74 -21.81 21.13
CA ASN A 126 14.98 -22.24 22.30
C ASN A 126 13.46 -22.08 22.15
N ASN A 127 12.93 -22.54 20.99
CA ASN A 127 11.51 -22.49 20.63
C ASN A 127 10.88 -21.08 20.52
N GLY A 128 11.69 -20.04 20.31
CA GLY A 128 11.26 -18.67 20.08
C GLY A 128 12.15 -17.96 19.06
N PHE A 129 11.88 -16.72 18.74
CA PHE A 129 12.82 -15.89 18.00
C PHE A 129 14.06 -15.59 18.86
N LYS A 130 15.20 -15.25 18.24
CA LYS A 130 16.40 -14.81 18.98
C LYS A 130 16.09 -13.53 19.76
N GLN A 131 16.30 -13.56 21.09
CA GLN A 131 15.97 -12.46 21.99
C GLN A 131 16.60 -11.14 21.56
N GLU A 132 17.89 -11.18 21.23
CA GLU A 132 18.65 -10.00 20.79
C GLU A 132 18.00 -9.33 19.56
N TYR A 133 17.54 -10.12 18.57
CA TYR A 133 16.90 -9.59 17.38
C TYR A 133 15.54 -8.98 17.71
N VAL A 134 14.77 -9.61 18.59
CA VAL A 134 13.48 -9.07 19.03
C VAL A 134 13.68 -7.71 19.69
N GLU A 135 14.63 -7.57 20.61
CA GLU A 135 14.86 -6.30 21.30
C GLU A 135 15.40 -5.20 20.37
N GLN A 136 16.27 -5.56 19.42
CA GLN A 136 16.74 -4.62 18.41
C GLN A 136 15.59 -4.13 17.54
N GLU A 137 14.71 -5.03 17.05
CA GLU A 137 13.59 -4.62 16.20
C GLU A 137 12.49 -3.89 16.97
N LYS A 138 12.27 -4.19 18.26
CA LYS A 138 11.41 -3.36 19.10
C LYS A 138 11.91 -1.92 19.18
N ASN A 139 13.21 -1.72 19.35
CA ASN A 139 13.81 -0.38 19.36
C ASN A 139 13.68 0.31 17.98
N ASN A 140 13.90 -0.40 16.89
CA ASN A 140 13.76 0.12 15.54
C ASN A 140 12.31 0.54 15.24
N ILE A 141 11.32 -0.29 15.60
CA ILE A 141 9.90 0.01 15.43
C ILE A 141 9.48 1.17 16.34
N LYS A 142 9.96 1.22 17.58
CA LYS A 142 9.74 2.36 18.49
C LYS A 142 10.20 3.67 17.87
N GLN A 143 11.45 3.72 17.39
CA GLN A 143 11.99 4.91 16.72
C GLN A 143 11.17 5.30 15.48
N ARG A 144 10.68 4.33 14.73
CA ARG A 144 9.82 4.57 13.56
C ARG A 144 8.45 5.13 13.94
N ILE A 145 7.85 4.64 15.04
CA ILE A 145 6.57 5.15 15.54
C ILE A 145 6.75 6.58 16.06
N GLU A 146 7.78 6.82 16.89
CA GLU A 146 8.07 8.13 17.46
C GLU A 146 8.50 9.14 16.39
N GLY A 147 9.32 8.73 15.43
CA GLY A 147 9.75 9.56 14.29
C GLY A 147 8.65 9.88 13.25
N LYS A 148 7.44 9.35 13.42
CA LYS A 148 6.26 9.72 12.59
C LYS A 148 6.05 11.24 12.57
N ILE A 149 6.35 11.89 13.68
CA ILE A 149 6.18 13.33 13.89
C ILE A 149 7.15 14.19 13.05
N ASP A 150 8.28 13.64 12.60
CA ASP A 150 9.31 14.41 11.88
C ASP A 150 8.82 14.87 10.49
N ASN A 151 7.99 14.07 9.84
CA ASN A 151 7.31 14.46 8.61
C ASN A 151 5.92 15.03 8.92
N LYS A 152 5.85 16.32 9.25
CA LYS A 152 4.60 17.02 9.64
C LYS A 152 3.46 16.87 8.62
N ALA A 153 3.76 16.85 7.33
CA ALA A 153 2.72 16.71 6.29
C ALA A 153 2.12 15.29 6.32
N ARG A 154 2.97 14.25 6.41
CA ARG A 154 2.52 12.87 6.51
C ARG A 154 1.81 12.62 7.84
N TYR A 155 2.37 13.15 8.93
CA TYR A 155 1.77 13.09 10.26
C TYR A 155 0.34 13.62 10.25
N ALA A 156 0.11 14.81 9.68
CA ALA A 156 -1.22 15.43 9.61
C ALA A 156 -2.23 14.58 8.83
N ILE A 157 -1.80 13.95 7.72
CA ILE A 157 -2.65 13.02 6.95
C ILE A 157 -3.00 11.79 7.80
N ASP A 158 -2.01 11.17 8.44
CA ASP A 158 -2.21 9.99 9.27
C ASP A 158 -3.12 10.29 10.46
N ARG A 159 -2.96 11.47 11.12
CA ARG A 159 -3.85 11.94 12.18
C ARG A 159 -5.29 12.16 11.68
N CYS A 160 -5.44 12.80 10.52
CA CYS A 160 -6.76 12.94 9.90
C CYS A 160 -7.43 11.57 9.64
N ILE A 161 -6.67 10.58 9.18
CA ILE A 161 -7.18 9.20 8.99
C ILE A 161 -7.56 8.57 10.34
N GLU A 162 -6.73 8.69 11.36
CA GLU A 162 -6.99 8.17 12.71
C GLU A 162 -8.30 8.73 13.28
N GLU A 163 -8.50 10.05 13.16
CA GLU A 163 -9.72 10.71 13.64
C GLU A 163 -10.96 10.40 12.78
N MET A 164 -10.79 10.32 11.47
CA MET A 164 -11.88 9.96 10.54
C MET A 164 -12.37 8.54 10.76
N TYR A 165 -11.45 7.64 11.12
CA TYR A 165 -11.69 6.21 11.32
C TYR A 165 -11.47 5.79 12.78
N LYS A 166 -11.78 6.68 13.74
CA LYS A 166 -11.70 6.36 15.15
C LYS A 166 -12.50 5.08 15.45
N ASP A 167 -11.90 4.19 16.21
CA ASP A 167 -12.46 2.88 16.59
C ASP A 167 -12.74 1.92 15.42
N LYS A 168 -12.21 2.22 14.22
CA LYS A 168 -12.30 1.33 13.04
C LYS A 168 -10.90 0.85 12.63
N PRO A 169 -10.79 -0.35 12.02
CA PRO A 169 -9.49 -0.92 11.64
C PRO A 169 -8.61 0.04 10.83
N PHE A 170 -9.17 0.75 9.86
CA PHE A 170 -8.40 1.66 9.00
C PHE A 170 -7.78 2.85 9.76
N GLY A 171 -8.28 3.21 10.94
CA GLY A 171 -7.70 4.23 11.82
C GLY A 171 -6.38 3.79 12.47
N LEU A 172 -6.09 2.49 12.52
CA LEU A 172 -4.88 1.98 13.15
C LEU A 172 -3.62 2.37 12.37
N TYR A 173 -2.57 2.74 13.11
CA TYR A 173 -1.26 3.00 12.50
C TYR A 173 -0.58 1.69 12.11
N LYS A 174 -0.06 1.59 10.89
CA LYS A 174 0.45 0.32 10.35
C LYS A 174 1.63 -0.29 11.10
N PHE A 175 2.40 0.51 11.83
CA PHE A 175 3.51 0.02 12.67
C PHE A 175 3.10 -0.27 14.11
N GLY A 176 1.84 -0.07 14.46
CA GLY A 176 1.33 -0.29 15.81
C GLY A 176 1.67 0.82 16.78
N TYR A 177 1.88 0.45 18.04
CA TYR A 177 1.97 1.37 19.15
C TYR A 177 3.09 1.01 20.11
N VAL A 178 3.75 2.02 20.70
CA VAL A 178 4.91 1.83 21.60
C VAL A 178 4.54 1.02 22.84
N GLU A 179 3.35 1.26 23.41
CA GLU A 179 2.88 0.55 24.60
C GLU A 179 2.67 -0.96 24.40
N ASP A 180 2.55 -1.42 23.15
CA ASP A 180 2.45 -2.85 22.85
C ASP A 180 3.82 -3.52 22.80
N LEU A 181 4.85 -2.78 22.38
CA LEU A 181 6.20 -3.31 22.23
C LEU A 181 6.76 -3.86 23.55
N GLU A 182 6.44 -3.20 24.69
CA GLU A 182 6.88 -3.61 26.01
C GLU A 182 6.31 -4.97 26.44
N LYS A 183 5.12 -5.30 25.95
CA LYS A 183 4.36 -6.52 26.32
C LYS A 183 4.71 -7.74 25.49
N ILE A 184 5.34 -7.55 24.33
CA ILE A 184 5.64 -8.62 23.39
C ILE A 184 6.98 -9.24 23.73
N ASP A 185 7.00 -10.54 24.05
CA ASP A 185 8.24 -11.31 24.20
C ASP A 185 8.54 -12.19 22.96
N LYS A 186 9.72 -12.81 22.94
CA LYS A 186 10.19 -13.62 21.82
C LYS A 186 9.34 -14.86 21.57
N ASN A 187 8.77 -15.47 22.61
CA ASN A 187 7.98 -16.69 22.50
C ASN A 187 6.56 -16.34 22.03
N ASP A 188 5.96 -15.28 22.59
CA ASP A 188 4.67 -14.75 22.17
C ASP A 188 4.71 -14.35 20.69
N LEU A 189 5.77 -13.63 20.27
CA LEU A 189 5.94 -13.22 18.89
C LEU A 189 6.09 -14.42 17.94
N TYR A 190 6.84 -15.46 18.36
CA TYR A 190 7.00 -16.66 17.55
C TYR A 190 5.72 -17.50 17.50
N ASN A 191 4.96 -17.60 18.60
CA ASN A 191 3.66 -18.27 18.61
C ASN A 191 2.69 -17.53 17.71
N TYR A 192 2.63 -16.22 17.78
CA TYR A 192 1.81 -15.41 16.89
C TYR A 192 2.24 -15.54 15.41
N TYR A 193 3.54 -15.59 15.11
CA TYR A 193 4.04 -15.87 13.75
C TYR A 193 3.46 -17.19 13.21
N LYS A 194 3.46 -18.25 13.99
CA LYS A 194 2.87 -19.55 13.59
C LYS A 194 1.38 -19.44 13.30
N GLU A 195 0.64 -18.66 14.10
CA GLU A 195 -0.78 -18.39 13.88
C GLU A 195 -0.99 -17.57 12.60
N LEU A 196 -0.19 -16.52 12.41
CA LEU A 196 -0.24 -15.68 11.21
C LEU A 196 -0.02 -16.51 9.95
N ILE A 197 1.05 -17.31 9.89
CA ILE A 197 1.38 -18.15 8.72
C ILE A 197 0.28 -19.16 8.43
N ASN A 198 -0.47 -19.61 9.43
CA ASN A 198 -1.58 -20.57 9.25
C ASN A 198 -2.95 -19.91 8.99
N SER A 199 -3.06 -18.59 9.09
CA SER A 199 -4.34 -17.88 8.97
C SER A 199 -4.38 -16.75 7.95
N CYS A 200 -3.23 -16.19 7.55
CA CYS A 200 -3.17 -15.11 6.57
C CYS A 200 -3.40 -15.64 5.14
N LYS A 201 -3.82 -14.75 4.24
CA LYS A 201 -3.76 -14.98 2.80
C LYS A 201 -2.31 -14.88 2.37
N ILE A 202 -1.87 -15.83 1.54
CA ILE A 202 -0.51 -15.86 0.98
C ILE A 202 -0.60 -15.75 -0.53
N ASP A 203 0.02 -14.69 -1.06
CA ASP A 203 0.19 -14.48 -2.48
C ASP A 203 1.68 -14.51 -2.82
N ILE A 204 2.08 -15.42 -3.70
CA ILE A 204 3.44 -15.56 -4.20
C ILE A 204 3.44 -15.05 -5.64
N PHE A 205 4.28 -14.06 -5.94
CA PHE A 205 4.39 -13.46 -7.26
C PHE A 205 5.76 -13.77 -7.86
N ILE A 206 5.77 -14.04 -9.17
CA ILE A 206 6.99 -14.10 -9.98
C ILE A 206 6.77 -13.22 -11.20
N SER A 207 7.65 -12.25 -11.42
CA SER A 207 7.69 -11.42 -12.62
C SER A 207 9.05 -11.55 -13.29
N GLY A 208 9.05 -11.83 -14.59
CA GLY A 208 10.25 -12.02 -15.39
C GLY A 208 10.17 -13.25 -16.28
N ASN A 209 11.31 -13.78 -16.69
CA ASN A 209 11.38 -15.00 -17.47
C ASN A 209 11.17 -16.22 -16.56
N SER A 210 9.90 -16.56 -16.32
CA SER A 210 9.49 -17.67 -15.45
C SER A 210 8.99 -18.83 -16.28
N ASN A 211 9.78 -19.88 -16.33
CA ASN A 211 9.40 -21.13 -16.99
C ASN A 211 8.58 -22.04 -16.03
N GLU A 212 8.04 -23.15 -16.55
CA GLU A 212 7.32 -24.16 -15.76
C GLU A 212 8.19 -24.74 -14.64
N GLU A 213 9.51 -24.75 -14.81
CA GLU A 213 10.45 -25.27 -13.81
C GLU A 213 10.37 -24.47 -12.50
N VAL A 214 10.36 -23.14 -12.58
CA VAL A 214 10.26 -22.25 -11.38
C VAL A 214 8.92 -22.42 -10.68
N GLN A 215 7.83 -22.55 -11.43
CA GLN A 215 6.52 -22.82 -10.85
C GLN A 215 6.52 -24.15 -10.10
N ASN A 216 7.14 -25.19 -10.67
CA ASN A 216 7.28 -26.50 -10.04
C ASN A 216 8.17 -26.44 -8.80
N ILE A 217 9.22 -25.61 -8.79
CA ILE A 217 10.08 -25.40 -7.60
C ILE A 217 9.25 -24.89 -6.42
N ILE A 218 8.35 -23.93 -6.64
CA ILE A 218 7.46 -23.44 -5.59
C ILE A 218 6.49 -24.51 -5.13
N LYS A 219 5.84 -25.21 -6.07
CA LYS A 219 4.86 -26.26 -5.77
C LYS A 219 5.48 -27.43 -4.99
N GLU A 220 6.71 -27.78 -5.32
CA GLU A 220 7.44 -28.89 -4.73
C GLU A 220 8.23 -28.52 -3.47
N ASN A 221 8.35 -27.22 -3.13
CA ASN A 221 9.09 -26.75 -1.95
C ASN A 221 8.46 -27.28 -0.65
N ASP A 222 9.28 -27.90 0.19
CA ASP A 222 8.83 -28.51 1.45
C ASP A 222 8.17 -27.52 2.42
N ASN A 223 8.60 -26.25 2.45
CA ASN A 223 7.98 -25.24 3.31
C ASN A 223 6.59 -24.88 2.80
N ILE A 224 6.39 -24.80 1.49
CA ILE A 224 5.07 -24.55 0.87
C ILE A 224 4.15 -25.78 1.05
N LYS A 225 4.68 -27.00 0.87
CA LYS A 225 3.92 -28.25 1.08
C LYS A 225 3.39 -28.40 2.51
N LYS A 226 4.13 -27.93 3.52
CA LYS A 226 3.74 -27.97 4.94
C LYS A 226 2.64 -26.99 5.29
N LEU A 227 2.45 -25.92 4.52
CA LEU A 227 1.38 -24.95 4.77
C LEU A 227 0.00 -25.64 4.66
N GLN A 228 -0.88 -25.35 5.59
CA GLN A 228 -2.23 -25.93 5.59
C GLN A 228 -3.18 -25.07 4.74
N PRO A 229 -4.15 -25.69 4.05
CA PRO A 229 -5.28 -24.97 3.47
C PRO A 229 -5.99 -24.14 4.55
N ARG A 230 -6.46 -22.93 4.20
CA ARG A 230 -7.09 -22.02 5.17
C ARG A 230 -8.11 -21.11 4.54
N LYS A 231 -9.11 -20.73 5.31
CA LYS A 231 -9.93 -19.57 5.02
C LYS A 231 -9.23 -18.34 5.58
N PRO A 232 -8.62 -17.48 4.73
CA PRO A 232 -7.74 -16.44 5.23
C PRO A 232 -8.52 -15.35 5.96
N LYS A 233 -7.94 -14.87 7.07
CA LYS A 233 -8.47 -13.76 7.85
C LYS A 233 -8.04 -12.42 7.21
N TYR A 234 -8.67 -12.04 6.12
CA TYR A 234 -8.50 -10.71 5.51
C TYR A 234 -9.86 -10.14 5.15
N GLN A 235 -9.92 -8.84 4.88
CA GLN A 235 -11.15 -8.18 4.43
C GLN A 235 -11.03 -7.76 2.98
N THR A 236 -11.91 -8.27 2.14
CA THR A 236 -12.11 -7.70 0.80
C THR A 236 -12.63 -6.28 0.96
N PRO A 237 -11.95 -5.27 0.39
CA PRO A 237 -12.47 -3.91 0.40
C PRO A 237 -13.88 -3.88 -0.20
N GLN A 238 -14.85 -3.46 0.59
CA GLN A 238 -16.25 -3.43 0.17
C GLN A 238 -16.62 -2.04 -0.34
N ASN A 239 -17.48 -2.01 -1.35
CA ASN A 239 -18.11 -0.80 -1.83
C ASN A 239 -19.39 -0.56 -1.01
N GLU A 240 -19.23 -0.17 0.26
CA GLU A 240 -20.35 0.14 1.14
C GLU A 240 -20.76 1.60 0.96
N GLU A 241 -22.09 1.83 0.96
CA GLU A 241 -22.61 3.19 1.10
C GLU A 241 -22.24 3.71 2.48
N LYS A 242 -21.64 4.89 2.50
CA LYS A 242 -21.24 5.53 3.75
C LYS A 242 -22.41 6.37 4.28
N GLU A 243 -22.64 6.28 5.58
CA GLU A 243 -23.55 7.21 6.23
C GLU A 243 -22.97 8.62 6.15
N LEU A 244 -23.75 9.55 5.58
CA LEU A 244 -23.38 10.96 5.55
C LEU A 244 -23.44 11.49 6.98
N LYS A 245 -22.32 12.05 7.45
CA LYS A 245 -22.32 12.71 8.76
C LYS A 245 -23.12 14.02 8.69
N GLU A 246 -23.97 14.23 9.68
CA GLU A 246 -24.73 15.49 9.80
C GLU A 246 -23.81 16.71 10.07
N LYS A 247 -22.66 16.48 10.70
CA LYS A 247 -21.65 17.50 10.99
C LYS A 247 -20.25 17.00 10.70
N GLU A 248 -19.44 17.90 10.18
CA GLU A 248 -18.01 17.68 9.97
C GLU A 248 -17.29 17.57 11.33
N ASN A 249 -16.32 16.66 11.41
CA ASN A 249 -15.45 16.55 12.57
C ASN A 249 -14.27 17.51 12.39
N ILE A 250 -14.16 18.55 13.21
CA ILE A 250 -13.09 19.57 13.12
C ILE A 250 -12.12 19.37 14.28
N ILE A 251 -10.86 19.09 13.95
CA ILE A 251 -9.80 18.83 14.92
C ILE A 251 -8.64 19.78 14.67
N THR A 252 -8.20 20.41 15.74
CA THR A 252 -6.99 21.23 15.76
C THR A 252 -6.00 20.64 16.74
N GLU A 253 -4.78 20.46 16.30
CA GLU A 253 -3.67 19.97 17.12
C GLU A 253 -2.55 21.01 17.09
N SER A 254 -2.00 21.33 18.28
CA SER A 254 -0.89 22.30 18.40
C SER A 254 0.43 21.55 18.47
N MET A 255 1.37 21.97 17.63
CA MET A 255 2.72 21.44 17.55
C MET A 255 3.61 22.48 16.90
N GLU A 256 4.85 22.60 17.35
CA GLU A 256 5.82 23.50 16.73
C GLU A 256 5.95 23.27 15.21
N VAL A 257 5.35 24.17 14.43
CA VAL A 257 5.37 24.16 12.98
C VAL A 257 5.46 25.57 12.43
N THR A 258 6.31 25.78 11.46
CA THR A 258 6.41 27.08 10.74
C THR A 258 5.27 27.30 9.74
N GLN A 259 4.58 26.22 9.37
CA GLN A 259 3.52 26.21 8.37
C GLN A 259 2.40 25.27 8.81
N GLY A 260 1.17 25.77 8.87
CA GLY A 260 -0.01 24.98 9.17
C GLY A 260 -0.23 23.86 8.12
N LYS A 261 -0.67 22.69 8.58
CA LYS A 261 -1.06 21.55 7.72
C LYS A 261 -2.57 21.37 7.84
N LEU A 262 -3.28 21.78 6.80
CA LEU A 262 -4.73 21.63 6.69
C LEU A 262 -5.05 20.40 5.84
N ILE A 263 -5.69 19.41 6.46
CA ILE A 263 -6.11 18.18 5.79
C ILE A 263 -7.63 18.07 5.85
N LEU A 264 -8.27 17.82 4.71
CA LEU A 264 -9.68 17.49 4.65
C LEU A 264 -9.83 16.03 4.20
N GLY A 265 -10.40 15.21 5.05
CA GLY A 265 -10.83 13.84 4.73
C GLY A 265 -12.25 13.85 4.18
N LEU A 266 -12.42 13.45 2.94
CA LEU A 266 -13.71 13.41 2.24
C LEU A 266 -14.17 11.96 2.10
N ASP A 267 -15.47 11.74 2.28
CA ASP A 267 -16.13 10.50 1.88
C ASP A 267 -16.60 10.61 0.44
N VAL A 268 -16.43 9.52 -0.33
CA VAL A 268 -17.00 9.34 -1.65
C VAL A 268 -18.02 8.21 -1.56
N ASN A 269 -19.31 8.55 -1.58
CA ASN A 269 -20.39 7.59 -1.37
C ASN A 269 -20.72 6.84 -2.67
N ILE A 270 -19.94 5.79 -2.95
CA ILE A 270 -20.09 4.93 -4.14
C ILE A 270 -20.13 3.46 -3.74
N ASN A 271 -21.04 2.72 -4.36
CA ASN A 271 -21.31 1.30 -4.08
C ASN A 271 -21.01 0.37 -5.26
N LYS A 272 -20.43 0.90 -6.35
CA LYS A 272 -20.08 0.13 -7.55
C LYS A 272 -18.62 0.38 -7.93
N GLU A 273 -17.93 -0.69 -8.33
CA GLU A 273 -16.52 -0.63 -8.74
C GLU A 273 -16.31 0.29 -9.95
N GLU A 274 -17.26 0.32 -10.88
CA GLU A 274 -17.20 1.17 -12.07
C GLU A 274 -17.13 2.67 -11.74
N LEU A 275 -17.78 3.10 -10.67
CA LEU A 275 -17.77 4.51 -10.25
C LEU A 275 -16.39 4.97 -9.74
N LYS A 276 -15.51 4.05 -9.41
CA LYS A 276 -14.13 4.38 -8.98
C LYS A 276 -13.29 5.00 -10.10
N TYR A 277 -13.59 4.68 -11.36
CA TYR A 277 -12.94 5.33 -12.52
C TYR A 277 -13.38 6.79 -12.65
N ASN A 278 -14.65 7.06 -12.42
CA ASN A 278 -15.19 8.41 -12.39
C ASN A 278 -14.58 9.23 -11.23
N ALA A 279 -14.43 8.60 -10.04
CA ALA A 279 -13.80 9.21 -8.87
C ALA A 279 -12.31 9.52 -9.09
N LEU A 280 -11.60 8.71 -9.87
CA LEU A 280 -10.22 9.00 -10.26
C LEU A 280 -10.12 10.27 -11.12
N ILE A 281 -11.01 10.42 -12.14
CA ILE A 281 -11.07 11.63 -12.97
C ILE A 281 -11.46 12.84 -12.12
N TYR A 282 -12.50 12.71 -11.26
CA TYR A 282 -12.89 13.74 -10.32
C TYR A 282 -11.71 14.21 -9.47
N ASN A 283 -10.98 13.29 -8.84
CA ASN A 283 -9.82 13.64 -8.01
C ASN A 283 -8.71 14.30 -8.83
N SER A 284 -8.45 13.84 -10.05
CA SER A 284 -7.43 14.44 -10.93
C SER A 284 -7.74 15.90 -11.24
N ILE A 285 -9.01 16.22 -11.53
CA ILE A 285 -9.46 17.60 -11.77
C ILE A 285 -9.44 18.42 -10.47
N LEU A 286 -9.85 17.85 -9.33
CA LEU A 286 -9.90 18.54 -8.06
C LEU A 286 -8.50 18.94 -7.57
N GLY A 287 -7.58 17.99 -7.44
CA GLY A 287 -6.29 18.25 -6.81
C GLY A 287 -5.18 17.26 -7.16
N GLY A 288 -5.40 16.33 -8.12
CA GLY A 288 -4.46 15.27 -8.45
C GLY A 288 -3.37 15.64 -9.47
N SER A 289 -3.34 16.88 -9.93
CA SER A 289 -2.39 17.32 -10.97
C SER A 289 -2.02 18.82 -10.82
N ALA A 290 -0.96 19.24 -11.52
CA ALA A 290 -0.57 20.66 -11.58
C ALA A 290 -1.61 21.55 -12.28
N ASN A 291 -2.50 20.99 -13.09
CA ASN A 291 -3.59 21.71 -13.74
C ASN A 291 -4.91 21.66 -12.94
N SER A 292 -4.89 21.04 -11.76
CA SER A 292 -6.08 20.86 -10.93
C SER A 292 -6.58 22.17 -10.32
N LYS A 293 -7.86 22.18 -9.94
CA LYS A 293 -8.52 23.33 -9.32
C LYS A 293 -7.82 23.76 -8.01
N MET A 294 -7.41 22.81 -7.17
CA MET A 294 -6.68 23.10 -5.95
C MET A 294 -5.34 23.78 -6.24
N PHE A 295 -4.57 23.23 -7.17
CA PHE A 295 -3.28 23.81 -7.52
C PHE A 295 -3.45 25.20 -8.13
N GLN A 296 -4.32 25.36 -9.13
CA GLN A 296 -4.48 26.60 -9.86
C GLN A 296 -5.16 27.70 -9.03
N ASN A 297 -6.18 27.39 -8.25
CA ASN A 297 -6.98 28.41 -7.58
C ASN A 297 -6.50 28.70 -6.15
N VAL A 298 -6.05 27.68 -5.39
CA VAL A 298 -5.62 27.85 -3.99
C VAL A 298 -4.14 28.21 -3.91
N ARG A 299 -3.28 27.55 -4.71
CA ARG A 299 -1.85 27.81 -4.68
C ARG A 299 -1.47 28.97 -5.60
N GLU A 300 -1.75 28.87 -6.92
CA GLU A 300 -1.20 29.80 -7.91
C GLU A 300 -1.92 31.17 -7.92
N LYS A 301 -3.26 31.20 -7.92
CA LYS A 301 -4.01 32.47 -8.02
C LYS A 301 -4.20 33.16 -6.67
N ALA A 302 -4.56 32.39 -5.63
CA ALA A 302 -4.85 32.98 -4.32
C ALA A 302 -3.60 33.09 -3.45
N HIS A 303 -2.51 32.41 -3.76
CA HIS A 303 -1.26 32.36 -2.97
C HIS A 303 -1.47 31.99 -1.50
N LEU A 304 -2.51 31.17 -1.21
CA LEU A 304 -2.86 30.78 0.16
C LEU A 304 -2.11 29.54 0.64
N ALA A 305 -1.55 28.76 -0.29
CA ALA A 305 -0.88 27.50 0.04
C ALA A 305 0.40 27.30 -0.78
N TYR A 306 1.43 26.71 -0.15
CA TYR A 306 2.64 26.22 -0.84
C TYR A 306 2.41 24.86 -1.47
N VAL A 307 1.56 24.05 -0.85
CA VAL A 307 1.09 22.77 -1.35
C VAL A 307 -0.43 22.79 -1.34
N ALA A 308 -1.06 22.41 -2.43
CA ALA A 308 -2.49 22.22 -2.54
C ALA A 308 -2.75 21.04 -3.50
N SER A 309 -3.08 19.88 -2.94
CA SER A 309 -3.25 18.65 -3.69
C SER A 309 -4.36 17.78 -3.10
N SER A 310 -4.84 16.79 -3.87
CA SER A 310 -5.72 15.76 -3.37
C SER A 310 -5.29 14.38 -3.83
N SER A 311 -5.60 13.36 -3.02
CA SER A 311 -5.35 11.96 -3.33
C SER A 311 -6.59 11.11 -3.06
N TYR A 312 -6.90 10.18 -3.98
CA TYR A 312 -8.03 9.27 -3.84
C TYR A 312 -7.56 7.90 -3.36
N LEU A 313 -8.05 7.47 -2.20
CA LEU A 313 -7.82 6.14 -1.65
C LEU A 313 -8.91 5.18 -2.13
N ARG A 314 -8.64 4.50 -3.23
CA ARG A 314 -9.60 3.62 -3.93
C ARG A 314 -10.20 2.52 -3.05
N HIS A 315 -9.41 1.91 -2.14
CA HIS A 315 -9.88 0.82 -1.28
C HIS A 315 -10.80 1.26 -0.14
N LYS A 316 -10.88 2.57 0.12
CA LYS A 316 -11.74 3.14 1.18
C LYS A 316 -12.75 4.15 0.64
N ASN A 317 -12.71 4.44 -0.65
CA ASN A 317 -13.52 5.49 -1.28
C ASN A 317 -13.43 6.81 -0.51
N ASN A 318 -12.19 7.27 -0.28
CA ASN A 318 -11.91 8.55 0.37
C ASN A 318 -11.01 9.43 -0.49
N ILE A 319 -11.20 10.72 -0.38
CA ILE A 319 -10.27 11.71 -0.92
C ILE A 319 -9.69 12.49 0.25
N PHE A 320 -8.38 12.68 0.26
CA PHE A 320 -7.70 13.54 1.20
C PHE A 320 -7.14 14.75 0.47
N ILE A 321 -7.62 15.95 0.84
CA ILE A 321 -7.05 17.21 0.39
C ILE A 321 -5.97 17.59 1.39
N ASN A 322 -4.76 17.93 0.89
CA ASN A 322 -3.62 18.35 1.68
C ASN A 322 -3.19 19.75 1.27
N CYS A 323 -3.21 20.68 2.22
CA CYS A 323 -2.76 22.06 2.03
C CYS A 323 -1.74 22.47 3.10
N GLY A 324 -0.58 22.95 2.66
CA GLY A 324 0.39 23.62 3.52
C GLY A 324 0.15 25.13 3.44
N ILE A 325 -0.32 25.75 4.51
CA ILE A 325 -0.78 27.14 4.53
C ILE A 325 -0.08 27.95 5.62
N GLU A 326 -0.08 29.27 5.50
CA GLU A 326 0.15 30.13 6.64
C GLU A 326 -0.99 29.98 7.66
N ILE A 327 -0.67 29.91 8.95
CA ILE A 327 -1.67 29.64 10.01
C ILE A 327 -2.78 30.67 10.00
N ALA A 328 -2.45 31.95 9.79
CA ALA A 328 -3.40 33.05 9.72
C ALA A 328 -4.38 32.97 8.54
N ASN A 329 -4.05 32.15 7.52
CA ASN A 329 -4.88 32.01 6.33
C ASN A 329 -5.88 30.85 6.41
N TYR A 330 -6.03 30.18 7.57
CA TYR A 330 -6.88 29.00 7.75
C TYR A 330 -8.30 29.19 7.20
N GLU A 331 -9.02 30.20 7.67
CA GLU A 331 -10.42 30.46 7.27
C GLU A 331 -10.55 30.68 5.75
N LYS A 332 -9.68 31.54 5.21
CA LYS A 332 -9.69 31.85 3.77
C LYS A 332 -9.38 30.62 2.90
N ALA A 333 -8.40 29.80 3.34
CA ALA A 333 -8.04 28.59 2.64
C ALA A 333 -9.18 27.57 2.68
N LEU A 334 -9.81 27.37 3.84
CA LEU A 334 -10.94 26.46 4.00
C LEU A 334 -12.15 26.91 3.16
N GLU A 335 -12.48 28.20 3.17
CA GLU A 335 -13.55 28.76 2.32
C GLU A 335 -13.28 28.51 0.82
N LEU A 336 -12.06 28.78 0.39
CA LEU A 336 -11.69 28.57 -1.02
C LEU A 336 -11.70 27.09 -1.41
N ILE A 337 -11.28 26.18 -0.53
CA ILE A 337 -11.37 24.73 -0.74
C ILE A 337 -12.83 24.30 -0.90
N ARG A 338 -13.72 24.77 0.01
CA ARG A 338 -15.17 24.50 -0.06
C ARG A 338 -15.77 24.99 -1.39
N LYS A 339 -15.34 26.18 -1.84
CA LYS A 339 -15.74 26.70 -3.14
C LYS A 339 -15.31 25.77 -4.28
N GLN A 340 -14.07 25.23 -4.25
CA GLN A 340 -13.65 24.27 -5.30
C GLN A 340 -14.51 23.01 -5.31
N LEU A 341 -14.92 22.50 -4.14
CA LEU A 341 -15.83 21.36 -4.05
C LEU A 341 -17.21 21.68 -4.64
N GLU A 342 -17.73 22.87 -4.36
CA GLU A 342 -19.02 23.32 -4.91
C GLU A 342 -18.95 23.58 -6.43
N ASP A 343 -17.86 24.18 -6.91
CA ASP A 343 -17.58 24.37 -8.33
C ASP A 343 -17.58 23.02 -9.07
N MET A 344 -17.04 21.96 -8.45
CA MET A 344 -17.07 20.60 -9.03
C MET A 344 -18.50 20.05 -9.15
N LYS A 345 -19.38 20.30 -8.17
CA LYS A 345 -20.80 19.90 -8.19
C LYS A 345 -21.57 20.63 -9.27
N ASN A 346 -21.29 21.93 -9.44
CA ASN A 346 -21.93 22.76 -10.44
C ASN A 346 -21.39 22.51 -11.86
N GLY A 347 -20.38 21.65 -12.03
CA GLY A 347 -19.75 21.34 -13.31
C GLY A 347 -18.89 22.49 -13.85
N ASP A 348 -18.39 23.37 -12.97
CA ASP A 348 -17.50 24.48 -13.32
C ASP A 348 -16.07 23.97 -13.55
N PHE A 349 -15.94 23.15 -14.57
CA PHE A 349 -14.70 22.64 -15.18
C PHE A 349 -14.96 22.34 -16.65
N THR A 350 -13.93 22.37 -17.46
CA THR A 350 -14.03 22.27 -18.90
C THR A 350 -13.91 20.81 -19.40
N ASN A 351 -14.27 20.56 -20.65
CA ASN A 351 -13.95 19.28 -21.29
C ASN A 351 -12.44 19.08 -21.45
N GLU A 352 -11.67 20.15 -21.58
CA GLU A 352 -10.22 20.09 -21.63
C GLU A 352 -9.62 19.59 -20.30
N ASP A 353 -10.18 20.01 -19.16
CA ASP A 353 -9.77 19.51 -17.83
C ASP A 353 -9.98 17.98 -17.72
N ILE A 354 -11.10 17.48 -18.26
CA ILE A 354 -11.39 16.04 -18.30
C ILE A 354 -10.37 15.31 -19.18
N GLU A 355 -10.12 15.81 -20.38
CA GLU A 355 -9.18 15.17 -21.31
C GLU A 355 -7.73 15.21 -20.76
N ASN A 356 -7.33 16.28 -20.09
CA ASN A 356 -6.04 16.39 -19.42
C ASN A 356 -5.95 15.39 -18.25
N ALA A 357 -7.01 15.24 -17.43
CA ALA A 357 -7.10 14.24 -16.39
C ALA A 357 -6.98 12.81 -16.93
N LYS A 358 -7.72 12.49 -18.01
CA LYS A 358 -7.62 11.18 -18.69
C LYS A 358 -6.20 10.91 -19.18
N LYS A 359 -5.58 11.86 -19.90
CA LYS A 359 -4.22 11.73 -20.41
C LYS A 359 -3.21 11.46 -19.28
N GLY A 360 -3.29 12.21 -18.18
CA GLY A 360 -2.41 12.03 -17.02
C GLY A 360 -2.56 10.65 -16.39
N ILE A 361 -3.80 10.20 -16.13
CA ILE A 361 -4.08 8.89 -15.56
C ILE A 361 -3.62 7.77 -16.51
N ILE A 362 -3.93 7.87 -17.82
CA ILE A 362 -3.53 6.88 -18.81
C ILE A 362 -2.01 6.79 -18.92
N ALA A 363 -1.29 7.92 -18.87
CA ALA A 363 0.16 7.94 -18.86
C ALA A 363 0.71 7.14 -17.65
N THR A 364 0.17 7.39 -16.44
CA THR A 364 0.54 6.65 -15.24
C THR A 364 0.20 5.16 -15.33
N ILE A 365 -0.98 4.80 -15.86
CA ILE A 365 -1.38 3.40 -16.01
C ILE A 365 -0.47 2.65 -16.99
N LYS A 366 -0.01 3.30 -18.05
CA LYS A 366 0.91 2.68 -19.03
C LYS A 366 2.29 2.38 -18.42
N THR A 367 2.73 3.11 -17.39
CA THR A 367 4.01 2.80 -16.72
C THR A 367 3.94 1.58 -15.80
N ILE A 368 2.75 1.02 -15.54
CA ILE A 368 2.62 -0.22 -14.76
C ILE A 368 3.44 -1.35 -15.40
N ASP A 369 3.45 -1.43 -16.72
CA ASP A 369 4.18 -2.46 -17.45
C ASP A 369 5.69 -2.17 -17.57
N ASP A 370 6.18 -1.05 -17.06
CA ASP A 370 7.60 -0.66 -17.14
C ASP A 370 8.42 -1.09 -15.91
N GLU A 371 7.77 -1.48 -14.82
CA GLU A 371 8.40 -1.88 -13.55
C GLU A 371 7.72 -3.12 -12.95
N GLN A 372 8.51 -4.11 -12.55
CA GLN A 372 8.01 -5.41 -12.06
C GLN A 372 7.25 -5.29 -10.73
N ASP A 373 7.72 -4.49 -9.80
CA ASP A 373 7.06 -4.25 -8.50
C ASP A 373 5.72 -3.51 -8.66
N THR A 374 5.64 -2.58 -9.60
CA THR A 374 4.40 -1.87 -9.97
C THR A 374 3.39 -2.83 -10.58
N GLN A 375 3.83 -3.75 -11.45
CA GLN A 375 2.98 -4.83 -11.97
C GLN A 375 2.45 -5.73 -10.85
N ILE A 376 3.32 -6.21 -9.97
CA ILE A 376 2.94 -7.04 -8.81
C ILE A 376 1.91 -6.31 -7.95
N THR A 377 2.15 -5.03 -7.64
CA THR A 377 1.26 -4.22 -6.82
C THR A 377 -0.11 -4.03 -7.49
N TYR A 378 -0.14 -3.85 -8.81
CA TYR A 378 -1.39 -3.74 -9.58
C TYR A 378 -2.23 -5.01 -9.50
N TYR A 379 -1.65 -6.17 -9.78
CA TYR A 379 -2.37 -7.45 -9.72
C TYR A 379 -2.74 -7.85 -8.30
N PHE A 380 -1.87 -7.57 -7.32
CA PHE A 380 -2.19 -7.77 -5.91
C PHE A 380 -3.40 -6.92 -5.46
N GLY A 381 -3.47 -5.66 -5.88
CA GLY A 381 -4.62 -4.79 -5.59
C GLY A 381 -5.93 -5.36 -6.15
N GLN A 382 -5.89 -5.98 -7.32
CA GLN A 382 -7.04 -6.64 -7.93
C GLN A 382 -7.38 -7.95 -7.20
N GLU A 383 -6.38 -8.71 -6.77
CA GLU A 383 -6.58 -9.91 -5.97
C GLU A 383 -7.32 -9.60 -4.66
N LEU A 384 -6.95 -8.52 -3.97
CA LEU A 384 -7.63 -8.07 -2.75
C LEU A 384 -9.09 -7.65 -2.98
N THR A 385 -9.40 -7.08 -4.14
CA THR A 385 -10.74 -6.61 -4.49
C THR A 385 -11.56 -7.65 -5.27
N ASN A 386 -10.97 -8.81 -5.55
CA ASN A 386 -11.55 -9.85 -6.39
C ASN A 386 -12.00 -9.31 -7.75
N THR A 387 -11.18 -8.44 -8.35
CA THR A 387 -11.39 -7.89 -9.68
C THR A 387 -10.37 -8.48 -10.66
N ARG A 388 -10.69 -8.41 -11.96
CA ARG A 388 -9.80 -8.87 -13.03
C ARG A 388 -9.95 -7.91 -14.20
N VAL A 389 -9.12 -6.88 -14.20
CA VAL A 389 -9.15 -5.80 -15.21
C VAL A 389 -7.76 -5.67 -15.80
N SER A 390 -7.61 -5.88 -17.13
CA SER A 390 -6.34 -5.63 -17.80
C SER A 390 -6.00 -4.13 -17.85
N VAL A 391 -4.74 -3.80 -18.11
CA VAL A 391 -4.31 -2.41 -18.31
C VAL A 391 -5.10 -1.74 -19.45
N GLU A 392 -5.31 -2.46 -20.54
CA GLU A 392 -6.09 -1.97 -21.70
C GLU A 392 -7.56 -1.72 -21.34
N GLU A 393 -8.16 -2.64 -20.58
CA GLU A 393 -9.54 -2.47 -20.12
C GLU A 393 -9.66 -1.30 -19.15
N TYR A 394 -8.69 -1.14 -18.25
CA TYR A 394 -8.63 0.00 -17.34
C TYR A 394 -8.57 1.32 -18.13
N ILE A 395 -7.68 1.41 -19.12
CA ILE A 395 -7.56 2.59 -20.00
C ILE A 395 -8.89 2.87 -20.71
N ARG A 396 -9.54 1.84 -21.23
CA ARG A 396 -10.85 1.99 -21.90
C ARG A 396 -11.91 2.55 -20.94
N LYS A 397 -11.96 2.07 -19.69
CA LYS A 397 -12.91 2.59 -18.69
C LYS A 397 -12.63 4.06 -18.35
N ILE A 398 -11.37 4.47 -18.24
CA ILE A 398 -10.99 5.87 -18.05
C ILE A 398 -11.42 6.73 -19.25
N GLN A 399 -11.22 6.26 -20.49
CA GLN A 399 -11.60 7.00 -21.70
C GLN A 399 -13.11 7.24 -21.83
N GLN A 400 -13.93 6.33 -21.29
CA GLN A 400 -15.38 6.40 -21.34
C GLN A 400 -16.00 7.44 -20.42
N VAL A 401 -15.27 7.90 -19.39
CA VAL A 401 -15.78 8.87 -18.39
C VAL A 401 -16.14 10.19 -19.07
N GLN A 402 -17.32 10.71 -18.78
CA GLN A 402 -17.85 11.96 -19.32
C GLN A 402 -18.06 13.02 -18.21
N LYS A 403 -18.29 14.26 -18.61
CA LYS A 403 -18.51 15.38 -17.68
C LYS A 403 -19.63 15.11 -16.68
N ARG A 404 -20.74 14.53 -17.14
CA ARG A 404 -21.85 14.15 -16.26
C ARG A 404 -21.43 13.18 -15.18
N ASP A 405 -20.62 12.18 -15.53
CA ASP A 405 -20.17 11.16 -14.56
C ASP A 405 -19.31 11.77 -13.46
N VAL A 406 -18.51 12.80 -13.80
CA VAL A 406 -17.70 13.55 -12.82
C VAL A 406 -18.59 14.38 -11.91
N ILE A 407 -19.64 15.04 -12.43
CA ILE A 407 -20.62 15.79 -11.63
C ILE A 407 -21.38 14.84 -10.71
N ASP A 408 -21.77 13.66 -11.20
CA ASP A 408 -22.46 12.64 -10.40
C ASP A 408 -21.60 12.17 -9.21
N ILE A 409 -20.28 12.06 -9.40
CA ILE A 409 -19.33 11.80 -8.30
C ILE A 409 -19.24 13.01 -7.36
N ALA A 410 -19.13 14.23 -7.90
CA ALA A 410 -19.04 15.43 -7.06
C ALA A 410 -20.21 15.55 -6.08
N ASN A 411 -21.44 15.17 -6.51
CA ASN A 411 -22.62 15.15 -5.64
C ASN A 411 -22.62 14.00 -4.60
N LYS A 412 -21.69 13.04 -4.71
CA LYS A 412 -21.49 11.93 -3.77
C LYS A 412 -20.30 12.17 -2.85
N VAL A 413 -19.64 13.32 -2.95
CA VAL A 413 -18.50 13.71 -2.12
C VAL A 413 -19.00 14.63 -1.00
N SER A 414 -18.58 14.30 0.23
CA SER A 414 -18.86 15.13 1.42
C SER A 414 -17.63 15.22 2.32
N ILE A 415 -17.48 16.34 3.01
CA ILE A 415 -16.43 16.51 4.02
C ILE A 415 -16.83 15.69 5.25
N ASN A 416 -15.94 14.80 5.69
CA ASN A 416 -16.09 14.02 6.92
C ASN A 416 -15.30 14.64 8.07
N THR A 417 -14.01 14.92 7.84
CA THR A 417 -13.09 15.38 8.89
C THR A 417 -12.21 16.48 8.34
N ILE A 418 -12.06 17.54 9.12
CA ILE A 418 -11.11 18.63 8.89
C ILE A 418 -10.08 18.55 10.02
N TYR A 419 -8.83 18.38 9.66
CA TYR A 419 -7.72 18.32 10.61
C TYR A 419 -6.75 19.46 10.33
N PHE A 420 -6.43 20.25 11.37
CA PHE A 420 -5.50 21.35 11.26
C PHE A 420 -4.39 21.26 12.30
N LEU A 421 -3.18 21.00 11.80
CA LEU A 421 -1.96 21.07 12.60
C LEU A 421 -1.40 22.50 12.52
N LYS A 422 -1.25 23.14 13.66
CA LYS A 422 -0.73 24.50 13.77
C LYS A 422 0.16 24.65 15.00
N ASP A 423 0.90 25.74 15.05
CA ASP A 423 1.59 26.19 16.26
C ASP A 423 0.59 26.85 17.22
#